data_fa7054d784ec9f7242da0fe0987b8253
#
_entry.id   fa7054d784ec9f7242da0fe0987b8253
#
_cell.length_a   1.000
_cell.length_b   1.000
_cell.length_c   1.000
_cell.angle_alpha   90.00
_cell.angle_beta   90.00
_cell.angle_gamma   90.00
#
_symmetry.space_group_name_H-M   'P 1'
#
loop_
_entity.id
_entity.type
_entity.pdbx_description
1 polymer ?
#
loop_
_entity_poly.entity_id
_entity_poly.type
_entity_poly.pdbx_seq_one_letter_code
_entity_poly.pdbx_strand_id
1 'polypeptide(L)'
;MILGLTDRVAAFPEIGQIRKGAPKTDPKKPGPDLDYFRFVTPDASLASTFADAFGNQPQEIRFISPFNTTADVFEAWREEYTASSLKHRCDGRTVVRSQLPNGTYTDEPKPCPGGCKQVGRLKIVIPTLKRLGFVTVHTTSIWDILTIYQNLVALEMLRGSLRGIPLVLRRVKRAISTPNANGQRARREKWLLTVEAAPDWVALELDAMQRAALPSANEPLLLTDGNLRPEIDDENDDDAEQLCSPEVAAAIEKLWPEHGGRRRDGTLIPLADFLKSKGYDAVNHLPDELAQ
;
A
#
# COMPACT_ATOMS: atom_id res chain seq x y z
N MET A 1 10.08 36.35 -0.68
CA MET A 1 9.43 35.00 -0.69
C MET A 1 7.94 35.19 -0.49
N ILE A 2 7.09 34.58 -1.31
CA ILE A 2 5.62 34.72 -1.20
C ILE A 2 5.10 33.51 -0.45
N LEU A 3 4.50 33.71 0.73
CA LEU A 3 3.95 32.66 1.57
C LEU A 3 2.86 31.86 0.82
N GLY A 4 2.93 30.56 0.91
CA GLY A 4 2.02 29.64 0.21
C GLY A 4 2.31 29.44 -1.29
N LEU A 5 3.29 30.16 -1.85
CA LEU A 5 3.68 30.08 -3.25
C LEU A 5 5.14 29.64 -3.44
N THR A 6 6.07 30.33 -2.81
CA THR A 6 7.51 30.12 -3.00
C THR A 6 8.19 29.47 -1.79
N ASP A 7 7.44 29.16 -0.74
CA ASP A 7 7.82 28.38 0.43
C ASP A 7 7.54 26.87 0.31
N ARG A 8 7.04 26.46 -0.86
CA ARG A 8 6.77 25.04 -1.13
C ARG A 8 8.07 24.26 -1.30
N VAL A 9 8.06 23.02 -0.85
CA VAL A 9 9.18 22.11 -1.07
C VAL A 9 9.41 21.97 -2.58
N ALA A 10 10.67 22.13 -3.01
CA ALA A 10 11.06 21.95 -4.39
C ALA A 10 10.76 20.50 -4.82
N ALA A 11 10.05 20.36 -5.93
CA ALA A 11 9.71 19.06 -6.49
C ALA A 11 9.90 19.10 -8.01
N PHE A 12 10.40 18.00 -8.56
CA PHE A 12 10.41 17.83 -10.00
C PHE A 12 8.96 17.64 -10.53
N PRO A 13 8.68 18.04 -11.78
CA PRO A 13 7.37 17.85 -12.36
C PRO A 13 7.03 16.36 -12.53
N GLU A 14 5.75 16.01 -12.41
CA GLU A 14 5.25 14.71 -12.84
C GLU A 14 5.18 14.69 -14.37
N ILE A 15 5.92 13.77 -14.99
CA ILE A 15 6.02 13.64 -16.47
C ILE A 15 5.16 12.52 -17.01
N GLY A 16 4.57 11.69 -16.16
CA GLY A 16 3.70 10.60 -16.54
C GLY A 16 3.37 9.66 -15.41
N GLN A 17 2.55 8.67 -15.72
CA GLN A 17 2.07 7.70 -14.76
C GLN A 17 2.19 6.28 -15.31
N ILE A 18 2.59 5.34 -14.46
CA ILE A 18 2.51 3.92 -14.75
C ILE A 18 1.18 3.38 -14.23
N ARG A 19 0.43 2.74 -15.09
CA ARG A 19 -0.86 2.12 -14.81
C ARG A 19 -0.79 0.61 -15.03
N LYS A 20 -1.39 -0.16 -14.12
CA LYS A 20 -1.50 -1.62 -14.19
C LYS A 20 -2.85 -2.12 -14.75
N GLY A 21 -3.80 -1.22 -14.94
CA GLY A 21 -5.13 -1.53 -15.48
C GLY A 21 -5.33 -1.01 -16.90
N ALA A 22 -6.22 -1.64 -17.65
CA ALA A 22 -6.66 -1.16 -18.94
C ALA A 22 -7.38 0.21 -18.83
N PRO A 23 -7.49 0.97 -19.91
CA PRO A 23 -8.34 2.14 -19.94
C PRO A 23 -9.78 1.78 -19.53
N LYS A 24 -10.44 2.69 -18.80
CA LYS A 24 -11.84 2.48 -18.45
C LYS A 24 -12.70 2.60 -19.69
N THR A 25 -13.49 1.58 -19.97
CA THR A 25 -14.56 1.62 -20.98
C THR A 25 -15.86 2.16 -20.40
N ASP A 26 -16.09 1.93 -19.09
CA ASP A 26 -17.20 2.48 -18.33
C ASP A 26 -16.64 3.38 -17.20
N PRO A 27 -17.07 4.65 -17.10
CA PRO A 27 -16.60 5.55 -16.04
C PRO A 27 -16.82 5.02 -14.62
N LYS A 28 -17.86 4.18 -14.43
CA LYS A 28 -18.25 3.64 -13.13
C LYS A 28 -17.48 2.38 -12.73
N LYS A 29 -16.78 1.72 -13.67
CA LYS A 29 -16.06 0.48 -13.43
C LYS A 29 -14.55 0.67 -13.62
N PRO A 30 -13.71 0.07 -12.76
CA PRO A 30 -12.29 0.02 -13.05
C PRO A 30 -12.04 -0.80 -14.32
N GLY A 31 -11.05 -0.41 -15.11
CA GLY A 31 -10.57 -1.25 -16.21
C GLY A 31 -10.00 -2.57 -15.68
N PRO A 32 -10.04 -3.65 -16.48
CA PRO A 32 -9.46 -4.93 -16.10
C PRO A 32 -7.97 -4.79 -15.77
N ASP A 33 -7.50 -5.60 -14.84
CA ASP A 33 -6.08 -5.67 -14.48
C ASP A 33 -5.29 -6.33 -15.62
N LEU A 34 -4.12 -5.76 -15.93
CA LEU A 34 -3.25 -6.23 -17.00
C LEU A 34 -2.03 -6.93 -16.41
N ASP A 35 -1.44 -7.83 -17.16
CA ASP A 35 -0.18 -8.50 -16.82
C ASP A 35 1.07 -7.64 -17.15
N TYR A 36 0.87 -6.46 -17.72
CA TYR A 36 1.90 -5.51 -18.12
C TYR A 36 1.61 -4.08 -17.63
N PHE A 37 2.59 -3.21 -17.77
CA PHE A 37 2.47 -1.80 -17.46
C PHE A 37 2.07 -0.99 -18.69
N ARG A 38 1.30 0.07 -18.46
CA ARG A 38 1.04 1.12 -19.43
C ARG A 38 1.62 2.43 -18.92
N PHE A 39 2.39 3.09 -19.76
CA PHE A 39 2.84 4.44 -19.49
C PHE A 39 1.81 5.43 -20.06
N VAL A 40 1.35 6.35 -19.23
CA VAL A 40 0.37 7.37 -19.58
C VAL A 40 0.99 8.73 -19.37
N THR A 41 1.17 9.47 -20.44
CA THR A 41 1.75 10.82 -20.44
C THR A 41 1.05 11.67 -21.51
N PRO A 42 0.92 12.98 -21.32
CA PRO A 42 0.45 13.89 -22.37
C PRO A 42 1.51 14.16 -23.44
N ASP A 43 2.79 13.82 -23.19
CA ASP A 43 3.92 14.04 -24.10
C ASP A 43 4.12 12.81 -25.00
N ALA A 44 3.74 12.94 -26.28
CA ALA A 44 3.85 11.86 -27.26
C ALA A 44 5.31 11.40 -27.48
N SER A 45 6.29 12.31 -27.36
CA SER A 45 7.71 11.98 -27.49
C SER A 45 8.17 11.09 -26.34
N LEU A 46 7.74 11.37 -25.11
CA LEU A 46 8.02 10.50 -23.96
C LEU A 46 7.34 9.14 -24.08
N ALA A 47 6.11 9.10 -24.63
CA ALA A 47 5.41 7.83 -24.84
C ALA A 47 6.16 6.96 -25.85
N SER A 48 6.66 7.53 -26.95
CA SER A 48 7.49 6.82 -27.93
C SER A 48 8.79 6.33 -27.31
N THR A 49 9.54 7.20 -26.61
CA THR A 49 10.79 6.84 -25.95
C THR A 49 10.60 5.69 -24.94
N PHE A 50 9.49 5.69 -24.21
CA PHE A 50 9.15 4.60 -23.31
C PHE A 50 8.89 3.29 -24.05
N ALA A 51 8.11 3.34 -25.13
CA ALA A 51 7.80 2.16 -25.96
C ALA A 51 9.06 1.59 -26.64
N ASP A 52 9.97 2.45 -27.09
CA ASP A 52 11.25 2.05 -27.67
C ASP A 52 12.16 1.36 -26.63
N ALA A 53 12.14 1.83 -25.38
CA ALA A 53 13.01 1.32 -24.32
C ALA A 53 12.49 0.03 -23.67
N PHE A 54 11.17 -0.11 -23.50
CA PHE A 54 10.55 -1.18 -22.74
C PHE A 54 9.58 -2.05 -23.52
N GLY A 55 9.24 -1.67 -24.75
CA GLY A 55 8.20 -2.29 -25.55
C GLY A 55 6.79 -1.79 -25.20
N ASN A 56 5.80 -2.30 -25.92
CA ASN A 56 4.40 -1.86 -25.77
C ASN A 56 3.69 -2.48 -24.56
N GLN A 57 4.19 -3.62 -24.05
CA GLN A 57 3.60 -4.38 -22.95
C GLN A 57 4.68 -4.84 -21.95
N PRO A 58 5.43 -3.90 -21.33
CA PRO A 58 6.49 -4.28 -20.40
C PRO A 58 5.92 -4.86 -19.13
N GLN A 59 6.51 -5.96 -18.67
CA GLN A 59 6.27 -6.54 -17.36
C GLN A 59 7.28 -6.05 -16.32
N GLU A 60 8.38 -5.45 -16.79
CA GLU A 60 9.46 -4.91 -15.96
C GLU A 60 9.83 -3.51 -16.41
N ILE A 61 10.10 -2.63 -15.45
CA ILE A 61 10.58 -1.27 -15.69
C ILE A 61 11.75 -1.00 -14.75
N ARG A 62 12.93 -0.70 -15.30
CA ARG A 62 14.08 -0.24 -14.53
C ARG A 62 13.92 1.24 -14.18
N PHE A 63 14.20 1.59 -12.94
CA PHE A 63 14.10 2.95 -12.42
C PHE A 63 15.13 3.20 -11.31
N ILE A 64 15.23 4.43 -10.87
CA ILE A 64 16.00 4.82 -9.69
C ILE A 64 15.11 5.59 -8.73
N SER A 65 15.43 5.50 -7.43
CA SER A 65 14.83 6.35 -6.42
C SER A 65 15.44 7.75 -6.49
N PRO A 66 14.61 8.81 -6.59
CA PRO A 66 15.10 10.19 -6.52
C PRO A 66 15.37 10.66 -5.09
N PHE A 67 14.88 9.96 -4.09
CA PHE A 67 14.91 10.33 -2.68
C PHE A 67 15.69 9.34 -1.82
N ASN A 68 16.03 9.76 -0.61
CA ASN A 68 16.82 8.97 0.33
C ASN A 68 15.98 7.96 1.10
N THR A 69 14.75 8.32 1.46
CA THR A 69 13.92 7.54 2.38
C THR A 69 12.71 6.91 1.69
N THR A 70 12.24 5.80 2.25
CA THR A 70 11.02 5.14 1.80
C THR A 70 9.81 6.07 1.88
N ALA A 71 9.71 6.88 2.93
CA ALA A 71 8.59 7.80 3.13
C ALA A 71 8.50 8.88 2.04
N ASP A 72 9.63 9.31 1.49
CA ASP A 72 9.66 10.30 0.40
C ASP A 72 9.35 9.68 -0.97
N VAL A 73 9.74 8.42 -1.15
CA VAL A 73 9.57 7.66 -2.41
C VAL A 73 8.18 7.08 -2.54
N PHE A 74 7.64 6.56 -1.44
CA PHE A 74 6.39 5.82 -1.42
C PHE A 74 5.44 6.35 -0.35
N GLU A 75 4.33 6.91 -0.79
CA GLU A 75 3.24 7.37 0.07
C GLU A 75 2.11 6.35 0.06
N ALA A 76 1.65 5.93 1.23
CA ALA A 76 0.48 5.06 1.38
C ALA A 76 -0.50 5.70 2.38
N TRP A 77 -1.71 5.97 1.91
CA TRP A 77 -2.77 6.62 2.69
C TRP A 77 -4.11 5.95 2.45
N ARG A 78 -5.03 6.12 3.38
CA ARG A 78 -6.45 5.89 3.12
C ARG A 78 -7.10 7.20 2.69
N GLU A 79 -7.81 7.19 1.57
CA GLU A 79 -8.37 8.39 0.95
C GLU A 79 -9.82 8.18 0.53
N GLU A 80 -10.62 9.21 0.71
CA GLU A 80 -11.97 9.32 0.16
C GLU A 80 -12.01 10.48 -0.84
N TYR A 81 -12.61 10.21 -2.00
CA TYR A 81 -12.76 11.18 -3.07
C TYR A 81 -14.23 11.51 -3.33
N THR A 82 -14.49 12.77 -3.64
CA THR A 82 -15.70 13.20 -4.35
C THR A 82 -15.54 12.89 -5.85
N ALA A 83 -16.48 13.29 -6.67
CA ALA A 83 -16.37 13.13 -8.12
C ALA A 83 -15.15 13.84 -8.71
N SER A 84 -14.68 14.93 -8.11
CA SER A 84 -13.66 15.82 -8.67
C SER A 84 -12.46 16.10 -7.75
N SER A 85 -12.55 15.79 -6.46
CA SER A 85 -11.54 16.22 -5.48
C SER A 85 -11.34 15.22 -4.35
N LEU A 86 -10.20 15.32 -3.68
CA LEU A 86 -9.95 14.60 -2.43
C LEU A 86 -10.85 15.17 -1.33
N LYS A 87 -11.74 14.35 -0.78
CA LYS A 87 -12.58 14.74 0.35
C LYS A 87 -11.78 14.76 1.64
N HIS A 88 -11.08 13.66 1.93
CA HIS A 88 -10.11 13.59 3.02
C HIS A 88 -9.11 12.47 2.83
N ARG A 89 -7.99 12.60 3.57
CA ARG A 89 -6.91 11.61 3.68
C ARG A 89 -6.70 11.28 5.14
N CYS A 90 -6.50 10.00 5.45
CA CYS A 90 -6.29 9.53 6.82
C CYS A 90 -5.22 8.42 6.87
N ASP A 91 -4.71 8.17 8.07
CA ASP A 91 -3.80 7.05 8.36
C ASP A 91 -4.54 5.74 8.68
N GLY A 92 -5.86 5.77 8.73
CA GLY A 92 -6.75 4.69 9.14
C GLY A 92 -7.55 5.04 10.39
N ARG A 93 -7.05 5.93 11.24
CA ARG A 93 -7.68 6.42 12.48
C ARG A 93 -7.95 7.92 12.42
N THR A 94 -6.94 8.68 12.03
CA THR A 94 -6.94 10.15 12.06
C THR A 94 -6.91 10.71 10.65
N VAL A 95 -7.83 11.63 10.35
CA VAL A 95 -7.79 12.45 9.15
C VAL A 95 -6.64 13.44 9.30
N VAL A 96 -5.69 13.39 8.36
CA VAL A 96 -4.52 14.30 8.33
C VAL A 96 -4.69 15.42 7.33
N ARG A 97 -5.69 15.31 6.42
CA ARG A 97 -6.04 16.35 5.45
C ARG A 97 -7.49 16.24 5.05
N SER A 98 -8.23 17.32 5.08
CA SER A 98 -9.64 17.34 4.64
C SER A 98 -9.98 18.60 3.86
N GLN A 99 -10.92 18.45 2.91
CA GLN A 99 -11.47 19.57 2.17
C GLN A 99 -12.53 20.29 3.01
N LEU A 100 -12.43 21.60 3.05
CA LEU A 100 -13.42 22.49 3.67
C LEU A 100 -14.56 22.80 2.68
N PRO A 101 -15.71 23.31 3.16
CA PRO A 101 -16.84 23.64 2.30
C PRO A 101 -16.53 24.66 1.20
N ASN A 102 -15.56 25.54 1.44
CA ASN A 102 -15.07 26.51 0.47
C ASN A 102 -14.12 25.95 -0.60
N GLY A 103 -13.87 24.62 -0.57
CA GLY A 103 -12.98 23.94 -1.50
C GLY A 103 -11.49 23.96 -1.14
N THR A 104 -11.08 24.72 -0.12
CA THR A 104 -9.70 24.73 0.40
C THR A 104 -9.44 23.50 1.26
N TYR A 105 -8.17 23.22 1.59
CA TYR A 105 -7.79 22.10 2.44
C TYR A 105 -7.30 22.58 3.80
N THR A 106 -7.58 21.77 4.82
CA THR A 106 -7.00 21.90 6.16
C THR A 106 -6.29 20.62 6.53
N ASP A 107 -5.21 20.74 7.28
CA ASP A 107 -4.43 19.65 7.86
C ASP A 107 -4.72 19.50 9.37
N GLU A 108 -5.85 20.02 9.83
CA GLU A 108 -6.33 19.87 11.21
C GLU A 108 -6.73 18.41 11.47
N PRO A 109 -6.11 17.73 12.47
CA PRO A 109 -6.38 16.34 12.76
C PRO A 109 -7.80 16.15 13.34
N LYS A 110 -8.50 15.13 12.86
CA LYS A 110 -9.80 14.72 13.40
C LYS A 110 -10.01 13.21 13.21
N PRO A 111 -10.89 12.56 13.99
CA PRO A 111 -11.21 11.15 13.80
C PRO A 111 -11.69 10.86 12.38
N CYS A 112 -11.24 9.74 11.80
CA CYS A 112 -11.68 9.34 10.46
C CYS A 112 -13.11 8.82 10.49
N PRO A 113 -14.03 9.35 9.65
CA PRO A 113 -15.42 8.90 9.60
C PRO A 113 -15.61 7.54 8.91
N GLY A 114 -14.52 6.92 8.41
CA GLY A 114 -14.57 5.70 7.64
C GLY A 114 -14.81 5.92 6.14
N GLY A 115 -15.00 4.82 5.39
CA GLY A 115 -15.27 4.87 3.95
C GLY A 115 -14.05 5.09 3.05
N CYS A 116 -12.87 5.30 3.62
CA CYS A 116 -11.64 5.51 2.89
C CYS A 116 -11.13 4.23 2.24
N LYS A 117 -10.51 4.39 1.06
CA LYS A 117 -9.80 3.31 0.36
C LYS A 117 -8.32 3.55 0.41
N GLN A 118 -7.53 2.48 0.58
CA GLN A 118 -6.08 2.58 0.53
C GLN A 118 -5.60 2.98 -0.86
N VAL A 119 -4.61 3.87 -0.89
CA VAL A 119 -3.96 4.35 -2.11
C VAL A 119 -2.46 4.44 -1.86
N GLY A 120 -1.68 3.67 -2.63
CA GLY A 120 -0.23 3.76 -2.67
C GLY A 120 0.23 4.56 -3.89
N ARG A 121 1.23 5.43 -3.70
CA ARG A 121 1.88 6.22 -4.75
C ARG A 121 3.39 6.07 -4.64
N LEU A 122 3.99 5.45 -5.63
CA LEU A 122 5.44 5.31 -5.74
C LEU A 122 5.94 6.33 -6.77
N LYS A 123 6.87 7.19 -6.35
CA LYS A 123 7.51 8.20 -7.20
C LYS A 123 8.84 7.66 -7.70
N ILE A 124 8.99 7.51 -9.00
CA ILE A 124 10.18 6.94 -9.63
C ILE A 124 10.76 7.88 -10.69
N VAL A 125 12.04 7.74 -10.95
CA VAL A 125 12.71 8.35 -12.10
C VAL A 125 13.17 7.23 -13.03
N ILE A 126 12.80 7.34 -14.30
CA ILE A 126 13.17 6.38 -15.34
C ILE A 126 14.29 6.99 -16.17
N PRO A 127 15.56 6.59 -15.98
CA PRO A 127 16.71 7.24 -16.63
C PRO A 127 16.66 7.15 -18.16
N THR A 128 16.11 6.06 -18.69
CA THR A 128 15.99 5.83 -20.14
C THR A 128 15.11 6.85 -20.85
N LEU A 129 14.20 7.54 -20.13
CA LEU A 129 13.41 8.63 -20.70
C LEU A 129 14.24 9.91 -20.91
N LYS A 130 15.46 9.99 -20.40
CA LYS A 130 16.36 11.16 -20.51
C LYS A 130 15.67 12.48 -20.11
N ARG A 131 14.73 12.42 -19.19
CA ARG A 131 13.94 13.54 -18.69
C ARG A 131 13.98 13.57 -17.17
N LEU A 132 14.25 14.73 -16.61
CA LEU A 132 14.24 14.93 -15.16
C LEU A 132 12.81 15.25 -14.72
N GLY A 133 12.17 14.28 -14.11
CA GLY A 133 10.79 14.36 -13.64
C GLY A 133 10.37 13.06 -12.99
N PHE A 134 9.24 13.11 -12.27
CA PHE A 134 8.68 11.90 -11.65
C PHE A 134 7.73 11.19 -12.59
N VAL A 135 7.79 9.88 -12.55
CA VAL A 135 6.71 9.02 -13.01
C VAL A 135 6.07 8.42 -11.75
N THR A 136 4.76 8.54 -11.63
CA THR A 136 4.01 8.04 -10.47
C THR A 136 3.37 6.68 -10.80
N VAL A 137 3.61 5.71 -9.92
CA VAL A 137 2.94 4.41 -9.96
C VAL A 137 1.83 4.40 -8.93
N HIS A 138 0.58 4.19 -9.37
CA HIS A 138 -0.58 4.14 -8.47
C HIS A 138 -1.04 2.72 -8.24
N THR A 139 -1.32 2.38 -6.99
CA THR A 139 -1.98 1.14 -6.61
C THR A 139 -3.00 1.35 -5.50
N THR A 140 -4.06 0.53 -5.52
CA THR A 140 -5.06 0.43 -4.44
C THR A 140 -5.09 -0.97 -3.85
N SER A 141 -4.16 -1.85 -4.24
CA SER A 141 -4.01 -3.19 -3.72
C SER A 141 -3.23 -3.16 -2.42
N ILE A 142 -3.76 -3.74 -1.37
CA ILE A 142 -3.07 -3.90 -0.08
C ILE A 142 -1.76 -4.66 -0.28
N TRP A 143 -1.79 -5.75 -1.03
CA TRP A 143 -0.63 -6.58 -1.31
C TRP A 143 0.50 -5.83 -2.02
N ASP A 144 0.16 -5.00 -3.00
CA ASP A 144 1.14 -4.15 -3.68
C ASP A 144 1.76 -3.14 -2.70
N ILE A 145 0.92 -2.51 -1.87
CA ILE A 145 1.36 -1.51 -0.88
C ILE A 145 2.34 -2.14 0.11
N LEU A 146 1.96 -3.29 0.69
CA LEU A 146 2.80 -4.00 1.66
C LEU A 146 4.13 -4.44 1.03
N THR A 147 4.09 -5.10 -0.13
CA THR A 147 5.30 -5.61 -0.79
C THR A 147 6.25 -4.48 -1.19
N ILE A 148 5.73 -3.39 -1.78
CA ILE A 148 6.56 -2.24 -2.18
C ILE A 148 7.20 -1.61 -0.93
N TYR A 149 6.40 -1.37 0.11
CA TYR A 149 6.89 -0.74 1.34
C TYR A 149 7.98 -1.57 2.01
N GLN A 150 7.72 -2.88 2.23
CA GLN A 150 8.67 -3.78 2.89
C GLN A 150 10.01 -3.86 2.14
N ASN A 151 9.96 -3.98 0.81
CA ASN A 151 11.18 -4.07 0.00
C ASN A 151 11.98 -2.77 0.01
N LEU A 152 11.30 -1.61 -0.06
CA LEU A 152 11.98 -0.32 0.02
C LEU A 152 12.61 -0.09 1.40
N VAL A 153 11.90 -0.41 2.48
CA VAL A 153 12.43 -0.30 3.85
C VAL A 153 13.65 -1.20 4.03
N ALA A 154 13.61 -2.45 3.55
CA ALA A 154 14.73 -3.37 3.65
C ALA A 154 15.97 -2.83 2.92
N LEU A 155 15.81 -2.25 1.73
CA LEU A 155 16.91 -1.64 0.98
C LEU A 155 17.43 -0.36 1.64
N GLU A 156 16.53 0.45 2.20
CA GLU A 156 16.91 1.64 2.98
C GLU A 156 17.73 1.27 4.21
N MET A 157 17.29 0.25 4.96
CA MET A 157 18.02 -0.25 6.13
C MET A 157 19.41 -0.80 5.76
N LEU A 158 19.50 -1.52 4.62
CA LEU A 158 20.77 -2.10 4.14
C LEU A 158 21.77 -1.03 3.74
N ARG A 159 21.34 0.05 3.08
CA ARG A 159 22.23 1.04 2.46
C ARG A 159 22.23 2.41 3.15
N GLY A 160 21.31 2.64 4.10
CA GLY A 160 21.09 3.93 4.73
C GLY A 160 20.41 4.97 3.82
N SER A 161 20.22 4.66 2.54
CA SER A 161 19.58 5.55 1.56
C SER A 161 19.13 4.77 0.33
N LEU A 162 17.97 5.14 -0.20
CA LEU A 162 17.43 4.60 -1.46
C LEU A 162 17.95 5.35 -2.69
N ARG A 163 18.53 6.54 -2.51
CA ARG A 163 18.92 7.41 -3.62
C ARG A 163 19.94 6.73 -4.53
N GLY A 164 19.61 6.66 -5.82
CA GLY A 164 20.51 6.14 -6.85
C GLY A 164 20.59 4.62 -6.90
N ILE A 165 19.94 3.89 -6.00
CA ILE A 165 19.86 2.42 -6.13
C ILE A 165 19.06 2.10 -7.40
N PRO A 166 19.63 1.30 -8.33
CA PRO A 166 18.88 0.83 -9.48
C PRO A 166 17.86 -0.22 -9.04
N LEU A 167 16.59 0.10 -9.30
CA LEU A 167 15.44 -0.70 -8.91
C LEU A 167 14.69 -1.21 -10.13
N VAL A 168 13.95 -2.29 -9.96
CA VAL A 168 13.07 -2.88 -10.96
C VAL A 168 11.67 -2.97 -10.40
N LEU A 169 10.73 -2.34 -11.09
CA LEU A 169 9.29 -2.53 -10.87
C LEU A 169 8.83 -3.70 -11.73
N ARG A 170 8.19 -4.71 -11.14
CA ARG A 170 7.74 -5.93 -11.84
C ARG A 170 6.25 -6.19 -11.65
N ARG A 171 5.66 -6.84 -12.67
CA ARG A 171 4.38 -7.53 -12.56
C ARG A 171 4.64 -9.00 -12.27
N VAL A 172 4.16 -9.46 -11.13
CA VAL A 172 4.34 -10.86 -10.71
C VAL A 172 2.99 -11.50 -10.48
N LYS A 173 2.78 -12.67 -11.08
CA LYS A 173 1.57 -13.46 -10.90
C LYS A 173 1.67 -14.25 -9.59
N ARG A 174 0.76 -14.02 -8.67
CA ARG A 174 0.69 -14.71 -7.38
C ARG A 174 -0.71 -15.19 -7.09
N ALA A 175 -0.82 -16.36 -6.46
CA ALA A 175 -2.05 -16.84 -5.89
C ALA A 175 -2.27 -16.14 -4.54
N ILE A 176 -3.36 -15.40 -4.41
CA ILE A 176 -3.75 -14.72 -3.16
C ILE A 176 -5.13 -15.18 -2.73
N SER A 177 -5.35 -15.29 -1.43
CA SER A 177 -6.66 -15.58 -0.86
C SER A 177 -7.45 -14.28 -0.75
N THR A 178 -8.62 -14.23 -1.34
CA THR A 178 -9.51 -13.06 -1.30
C THR A 178 -10.93 -13.49 -0.96
N PRO A 179 -11.68 -12.74 -0.12
CA PRO A 179 -13.08 -13.05 0.12
C PRO A 179 -13.88 -12.95 -1.18
N ASN A 180 -14.77 -13.90 -1.38
CA ASN A 180 -15.77 -13.84 -2.44
C ASN A 180 -17.01 -13.04 -1.98
N ALA A 181 -18.00 -12.90 -2.87
CA ALA A 181 -19.23 -12.18 -2.55
C ALA A 181 -20.02 -12.76 -1.35
N ASN A 182 -19.76 -14.01 -0.97
CA ASN A 182 -20.40 -14.73 0.13
C ASN A 182 -19.55 -14.73 1.42
N GLY A 183 -18.46 -13.93 1.46
CA GLY A 183 -17.55 -13.87 2.60
C GLY A 183 -16.57 -15.06 2.69
N GLN A 184 -16.72 -16.10 1.87
CA GLN A 184 -15.79 -17.23 1.86
C GLN A 184 -14.50 -16.85 1.13
N ARG A 185 -13.36 -17.26 1.66
CA ARG A 185 -12.07 -17.04 1.02
C ARG A 185 -11.90 -17.99 -0.18
N ALA A 186 -11.47 -17.43 -1.30
CA ALA A 186 -11.16 -18.16 -2.49
C ALA A 186 -9.76 -17.79 -2.99
N ARG A 187 -8.93 -18.79 -3.26
CA ARG A 187 -7.61 -18.62 -3.85
C ARG A 187 -7.76 -18.17 -5.30
N ARG A 188 -7.16 -17.02 -5.64
CA ARG A 188 -7.23 -16.45 -6.98
C ARG A 188 -5.85 -15.96 -7.41
N GLU A 189 -5.50 -16.25 -8.65
CA GLU A 189 -4.30 -15.68 -9.24
C GLU A 189 -4.52 -14.20 -9.55
N LYS A 190 -3.57 -13.37 -9.10
CA LYS A 190 -3.56 -11.92 -9.33
C LYS A 190 -2.17 -11.47 -9.78
N TRP A 191 -2.16 -10.48 -10.64
CA TRP A 191 -0.94 -9.78 -10.99
C TRP A 191 -0.66 -8.69 -9.96
N LEU A 192 0.42 -8.85 -9.21
CA LEU A 192 0.85 -7.92 -8.17
C LEU A 192 2.02 -7.07 -8.64
N LEU A 193 2.24 -5.94 -7.95
CA LEU A 193 3.43 -5.12 -8.10
C LEU A 193 4.49 -5.57 -7.09
N THR A 194 5.74 -5.62 -7.54
CA THR A 194 6.90 -5.74 -6.65
C THR A 194 7.97 -4.75 -7.08
N VAL A 195 8.76 -4.29 -6.12
CA VAL A 195 9.94 -3.45 -6.33
C VAL A 195 11.12 -4.21 -5.77
N GLU A 196 12.13 -4.41 -6.58
CA GLU A 196 13.33 -5.15 -6.21
C GLU A 196 14.57 -4.35 -6.63
N ALA A 197 15.69 -4.56 -5.96
CA ALA A 197 16.95 -4.04 -6.47
C ALA A 197 17.34 -4.76 -7.77
N ALA A 198 17.95 -4.05 -8.70
CA ALA A 198 18.37 -4.63 -9.96
C ALA A 198 19.38 -5.76 -9.72
N PRO A 199 19.25 -6.94 -10.39
CA PRO A 199 20.08 -8.10 -10.12
C PRO A 199 21.57 -7.87 -10.31
N ASP A 200 21.94 -7.07 -11.30
CA ASP A 200 23.32 -6.65 -11.57
C ASP A 200 23.92 -5.85 -10.40
N TRP A 201 23.15 -4.96 -9.82
CA TRP A 201 23.54 -4.19 -8.64
C TRP A 201 23.61 -5.10 -7.39
N VAL A 202 22.64 -5.99 -7.19
CA VAL A 202 22.65 -6.95 -6.07
C VAL A 202 23.89 -7.84 -6.10
N ALA A 203 24.28 -8.34 -7.28
CA ALA A 203 25.51 -9.14 -7.43
C ALA A 203 26.75 -8.36 -6.97
N LEU A 204 26.89 -7.09 -7.37
CA LEU A 204 28.00 -6.22 -6.95
C LEU A 204 28.02 -5.96 -5.44
N GLU A 205 26.84 -5.75 -4.83
CA GLU A 205 26.72 -5.54 -3.38
C GLU A 205 27.10 -6.80 -2.60
N LEU A 206 26.64 -7.97 -3.05
CA LEU A 206 26.99 -9.25 -2.41
C LEU A 206 28.49 -9.53 -2.52
N ASP A 207 29.10 -9.28 -3.68
CA ASP A 207 30.55 -9.39 -3.87
C ASP A 207 31.32 -8.41 -2.98
N ALA A 208 30.82 -7.21 -2.78
CA ALA A 208 31.41 -6.21 -1.89
C ALA A 208 31.32 -6.66 -0.42
N MET A 209 30.16 -7.20 0.00
CA MET A 209 29.99 -7.76 1.33
C MET A 209 30.90 -8.96 1.61
N GLN A 210 31.09 -9.84 0.62
CA GLN A 210 32.00 -10.98 0.75
C GLN A 210 33.47 -10.54 0.86
N ARG A 211 33.86 -9.48 0.15
CA ARG A 211 35.23 -8.93 0.18
C ARG A 211 35.52 -8.09 1.42
N ALA A 212 34.51 -7.38 1.94
CA ALA A 212 34.65 -6.75 3.23
C ALA A 212 34.73 -7.87 4.26
N ALA A 213 35.95 -8.13 4.77
CA ALA A 213 36.17 -9.09 5.83
C ALA A 213 35.17 -8.77 6.94
N LEU A 214 34.12 -9.61 7.05
CA LEU A 214 33.06 -9.44 8.03
C LEU A 214 33.69 -9.35 9.42
N PRO A 215 33.66 -8.22 10.12
CA PRO A 215 34.04 -8.20 11.50
C PRO A 215 33.02 -9.03 12.24
N SER A 216 33.52 -10.08 12.89
CA SER A 216 32.89 -10.80 13.99
C SER A 216 31.36 -10.97 13.96
N ALA A 217 30.98 -12.18 13.83
CA ALA A 217 29.68 -12.85 13.83
C ALA A 217 28.64 -12.47 14.93
N ASN A 218 28.57 -11.25 15.43
CA ASN A 218 27.69 -10.88 16.53
C ASN A 218 26.58 -9.89 16.19
N GLU A 219 26.49 -9.39 14.96
CA GLU A 219 25.26 -8.76 14.51
C GLU A 219 24.59 -9.70 13.50
N PRO A 220 23.36 -10.14 13.77
CA PRO A 220 22.61 -10.90 12.78
C PRO A 220 22.42 -9.99 11.57
N LEU A 221 23.16 -10.28 10.48
CA LEU A 221 22.79 -9.78 9.17
C LEU A 221 21.30 -10.09 8.98
N LEU A 222 20.53 -9.08 8.62
CA LEU A 222 19.12 -9.21 8.22
C LEU A 222 18.89 -10.14 7.00
N LEU A 223 19.91 -10.94 6.66
CA LEU A 223 19.85 -12.05 5.70
C LEU A 223 19.50 -13.39 6.37
N THR A 224 19.29 -13.41 7.69
CA THR A 224 18.74 -14.58 8.36
C THR A 224 17.26 -14.66 8.02
N ASP A 225 17.01 -15.60 7.25
CA ASP A 225 15.77 -16.10 6.68
C ASP A 225 15.53 -15.61 5.27
N GLY A 226 15.83 -16.50 4.34
CA GLY A 226 15.38 -16.44 2.96
C GLY A 226 13.86 -16.35 2.79
N ASN A 227 13.14 -15.93 3.80
CA ASN A 227 11.73 -15.60 3.91
C ASN A 227 11.45 -14.10 3.83
N LEU A 228 12.26 -13.33 3.10
CA LEU A 228 11.78 -12.10 2.48
C LEU A 228 10.86 -12.36 1.26
N ARG A 229 10.57 -13.61 0.98
CA ARG A 229 9.23 -13.91 0.50
C ARG A 229 8.35 -13.89 1.75
N PRO A 230 7.25 -13.14 1.81
CA PRO A 230 6.15 -13.64 2.54
C PRO A 230 5.81 -14.97 1.84
N GLU A 231 6.38 -16.09 2.27
CA GLU A 231 5.57 -17.27 2.35
C GLU A 231 4.46 -16.79 3.26
N ILE A 232 3.45 -16.27 2.62
CA ILE A 232 2.12 -16.29 3.16
C ILE A 232 1.93 -17.80 3.26
N ASP A 233 2.29 -18.36 4.41
CA ASP A 233 1.83 -19.67 4.79
C ASP A 233 0.33 -19.53 4.65
N ASP A 234 -0.18 -20.09 3.52
CA ASP A 234 -1.60 -20.11 3.22
C ASP A 234 -2.38 -20.89 4.32
N GLU A 235 -1.68 -21.47 5.29
CA GLU A 235 -2.24 -22.17 6.43
C GLU A 235 -2.58 -21.24 7.61
N ASN A 236 -2.04 -20.00 7.66
CA ASN A 236 -2.30 -19.01 8.72
C ASN A 236 -2.83 -17.67 8.20
N ASP A 237 -3.46 -17.65 7.03
CA ASP A 237 -4.19 -16.48 6.54
C ASP A 237 -5.49 -16.22 7.34
N ASP A 238 -5.68 -16.94 8.45
CA ASP A 238 -6.75 -16.70 9.41
C ASP A 238 -6.49 -15.45 10.29
N ASP A 239 -5.26 -14.89 10.28
CA ASP A 239 -4.85 -13.76 11.12
C ASP A 239 -4.94 -12.38 10.45
N ALA A 240 -5.61 -12.27 9.33
CA ALA A 240 -5.84 -10.96 8.71
C ALA A 240 -6.92 -10.10 9.42
N GLU A 241 -7.67 -10.71 10.33
CA GLU A 241 -8.42 -10.03 11.39
C GLU A 241 -7.79 -10.49 12.71
N GLN A 242 -7.14 -9.58 13.41
CA GLN A 242 -6.70 -9.80 14.77
C GLN A 242 -7.96 -9.99 15.60
N LEU A 243 -8.33 -11.26 15.82
CA LEU A 243 -9.50 -11.61 16.60
C LEU A 243 -9.23 -11.27 18.07
N CYS A 244 -10.24 -10.85 18.80
CA CYS A 244 -10.05 -10.46 20.19
C CYS A 244 -9.51 -11.64 21.01
N SER A 245 -8.58 -11.33 21.92
CA SER A 245 -8.00 -12.37 22.79
C SER A 245 -9.09 -13.02 23.65
N PRO A 246 -8.88 -14.29 24.09
CA PRO A 246 -9.84 -14.96 24.97
C PRO A 246 -10.16 -14.18 26.26
N GLU A 247 -9.20 -13.41 26.76
CA GLU A 247 -9.35 -12.57 27.95
C GLU A 247 -10.28 -11.39 27.69
N VAL A 248 -10.15 -10.75 26.52
CA VAL A 248 -11.02 -9.64 26.07
C VAL A 248 -12.42 -10.18 25.78
N ALA A 249 -12.55 -11.34 25.15
CA ALA A 249 -13.83 -11.98 24.92
C ALA A 249 -14.60 -12.26 26.22
N ALA A 250 -13.91 -12.81 27.23
CA ALA A 250 -14.49 -13.06 28.55
C ALA A 250 -14.89 -11.76 29.28
N ALA A 251 -14.12 -10.68 29.10
CA ALA A 251 -14.46 -9.37 29.65
C ALA A 251 -15.74 -8.79 29.02
N ILE A 252 -15.88 -8.91 27.70
CA ILE A 252 -17.08 -8.47 26.96
C ILE A 252 -18.33 -9.23 27.46
N GLU A 253 -18.25 -10.57 27.54
CA GLU A 253 -19.37 -11.38 28.05
C GLU A 253 -19.79 -11.00 29.46
N LYS A 254 -18.83 -10.69 30.33
CA LYS A 254 -19.08 -10.29 31.72
C LYS A 254 -19.71 -8.90 31.83
N LEU A 255 -19.30 -7.96 30.99
CA LEU A 255 -19.76 -6.57 31.04
C LEU A 255 -21.04 -6.34 30.23
N TRP A 256 -21.38 -7.22 29.31
CA TRP A 256 -22.54 -7.04 28.43
C TRP A 256 -23.88 -6.84 29.16
N PRO A 257 -24.18 -7.54 30.29
CA PRO A 257 -25.42 -7.33 31.00
C PRO A 257 -25.63 -5.89 31.52
N GLU A 258 -24.53 -5.20 31.84
CA GLU A 258 -24.54 -3.85 32.37
C GLU A 258 -24.49 -2.78 31.29
N HIS A 259 -23.65 -2.98 30.27
CA HIS A 259 -23.26 -1.98 29.26
C HIS A 259 -23.76 -2.31 27.83
N GLY A 260 -24.33 -3.47 27.61
CA GLY A 260 -24.78 -3.94 26.29
C GLY A 260 -25.94 -3.09 25.70
N GLY A 261 -26.12 -3.21 24.41
CA GLY A 261 -27.16 -2.50 23.66
C GLY A 261 -28.57 -2.83 24.14
N ARG A 262 -29.46 -1.83 24.18
CA ARG A 262 -30.86 -1.99 24.58
C ARG A 262 -31.79 -1.64 23.42
N ARG A 263 -32.94 -2.34 23.36
CA ARG A 263 -34.03 -2.01 22.44
C ARG A 263 -34.72 -0.73 22.87
N ARG A 264 -35.60 -0.18 22.02
CA ARG A 264 -36.37 1.05 22.30
C ARG A 264 -37.27 0.91 23.52
N ASP A 265 -37.69 -0.30 23.89
CA ASP A 265 -38.47 -0.65 25.08
C ASP A 265 -37.64 -0.83 26.35
N GLY A 266 -36.33 -0.62 26.28
CA GLY A 266 -35.40 -0.75 27.40
C GLY A 266 -34.87 -2.18 27.65
N THR A 267 -35.32 -3.19 26.89
CA THR A 267 -34.86 -4.56 27.06
C THR A 267 -33.44 -4.73 26.50
N LEU A 268 -32.61 -5.47 27.24
CA LEU A 268 -31.25 -5.80 26.80
C LEU A 268 -31.29 -6.68 25.53
N ILE A 269 -30.48 -6.34 24.54
CA ILE A 269 -30.28 -7.18 23.37
C ILE A 269 -29.32 -8.31 23.79
N PRO A 270 -29.71 -9.59 23.64
CA PRO A 270 -28.78 -10.68 23.91
C PRO A 270 -27.47 -10.52 23.09
N LEU A 271 -26.32 -10.78 23.72
CA LEU A 271 -25.03 -10.63 23.06
C LEU A 271 -24.95 -11.43 21.74
N ALA A 272 -25.47 -12.65 21.73
CA ALA A 272 -25.53 -13.49 20.55
C ALA A 272 -26.34 -12.87 19.38
N ASP A 273 -27.46 -12.21 19.69
CA ASP A 273 -28.27 -11.53 18.69
C ASP A 273 -27.58 -10.27 18.15
N PHE A 274 -26.87 -9.56 19.02
CA PHE A 274 -26.07 -8.41 18.63
C PHE A 274 -24.93 -8.82 17.71
N LEU A 275 -24.15 -9.84 18.07
CA LEU A 275 -23.05 -10.37 17.26
C LEU A 275 -23.53 -10.81 15.88
N LYS A 276 -24.63 -11.59 15.82
CA LYS A 276 -25.23 -12.01 14.54
C LYS A 276 -25.65 -10.82 13.67
N SER A 277 -26.18 -9.76 14.28
CA SER A 277 -26.56 -8.54 13.55
C SER A 277 -25.37 -7.83 12.93
N LYS A 278 -24.17 -8.07 13.46
CA LYS A 278 -22.88 -7.54 12.99
C LYS A 278 -22.10 -8.52 12.11
N GLY A 279 -22.63 -9.74 11.92
CA GLY A 279 -22.00 -10.76 11.07
C GLY A 279 -21.00 -11.67 11.79
N TYR A 280 -21.05 -11.71 13.13
CA TYR A 280 -20.16 -12.55 13.95
C TYR A 280 -20.93 -13.66 14.65
N ASP A 281 -20.36 -14.84 14.72
CA ASP A 281 -20.99 -16.02 15.36
C ASP A 281 -20.66 -16.12 16.86
N ALA A 282 -19.55 -15.54 17.30
CA ALA A 282 -19.10 -15.56 18.68
C ALA A 282 -18.24 -14.34 19.01
N VAL A 283 -18.03 -14.06 20.31
CA VAL A 283 -17.26 -12.89 20.77
C VAL A 283 -15.81 -12.93 20.35
N ASN A 284 -15.19 -14.11 20.36
CA ASN A 284 -13.82 -14.33 19.90
C ASN A 284 -13.62 -14.15 18.40
N HIS A 285 -14.71 -13.97 17.63
CA HIS A 285 -14.64 -13.61 16.22
C HIS A 285 -14.69 -12.10 15.97
N LEU A 286 -14.78 -11.28 17.02
CA LEU A 286 -14.70 -9.83 16.90
C LEU A 286 -13.25 -9.39 16.64
N PRO A 287 -13.02 -8.45 15.71
CA PRO A 287 -11.73 -7.78 15.60
C PRO A 287 -11.38 -7.06 16.90
N ASP A 288 -10.10 -7.05 17.29
CA ASP A 288 -9.61 -6.35 18.49
C ASP A 288 -10.04 -4.87 18.54
N GLU A 289 -10.19 -4.24 17.38
CA GLU A 289 -10.63 -2.85 17.25
C GLU A 289 -12.09 -2.61 17.69
N LEU A 290 -12.93 -3.63 17.70
CA LEU A 290 -14.33 -3.57 18.12
C LEU A 290 -14.57 -4.10 19.54
N ALA A 291 -13.55 -4.70 20.14
CA ALA A 291 -13.60 -5.27 21.48
C ALA A 291 -13.19 -4.26 22.57
N GLN A 292 -12.72 -3.08 22.20
CA GLN A 292 -12.43 -1.94 23.08
C GLN A 292 -13.65 -1.02 23.21
#